data_ca76fdf38321bd0120f4534cf6e97534
#
_entry.id   ca76fdf38321bd0120f4534cf6e97534
#
_cell.length_a   1.000
_cell.length_b   1.000
_cell.length_c   1.000
_cell.angle_alpha   90.00
_cell.angle_beta   90.00
_cell.angle_gamma   90.00
#
_symmetry.space_group_name_H-M   'P 1'
#
loop_
_entity.id
_entity.type
_entity.pdbx_description
1 polymer ?
#
loop_
_entity_poly.entity_id
_entity_poly.type
_entity_poly.pdbx_seq_one_letter_code
_entity_poly.pdbx_strand_id
1 'polypeptide(L)'
;MTDLAPIRSKELFSVSFFAHYRIYFSVRFLFFFQLKNVGINLNEFKRESVSMESDKYIVVREKNDMVIINVANPNVVERKQISDEVKSIIMHPTRRILAFESFKNRLFIFDMHRNVKMKAFTVKKEVDFWTWIDSNTIGFVTKTSVYHWTLNDDSEPTKLSTRSLSLRSKLITNYKATADGKFFLLVGVKSKDGQTVGIMQICTKERGVTHLMDAHAGCFAQFKMEGSSNPINLLCYSLRKSDKEGKLTIKELKTPTGNKQYTKKSVDFVYSYGIPLSMQVCLHTIL
;
A
#
# COMPACT_ATOMS: atom_id res chain seq x y z
N MET A 1 -20.64 25.97 4.63
CA MET A 1 -19.46 25.70 5.48
C MET A 1 -19.97 24.91 6.66
N THR A 2 -19.91 23.60 6.57
CA THR A 2 -20.29 22.70 7.67
C THR A 2 -19.00 22.24 8.34
N ASP A 3 -18.77 22.77 9.54
CA ASP A 3 -17.76 22.27 10.44
C ASP A 3 -18.08 20.80 10.75
N LEU A 4 -17.30 19.91 10.16
CA LEU A 4 -17.31 18.50 10.54
C LEU A 4 -16.62 18.38 11.90
N ALA A 5 -17.41 18.25 12.95
CA ALA A 5 -16.95 17.92 14.26
C ALA A 5 -16.14 16.62 14.23
N PRO A 6 -15.08 16.48 15.05
CA PRO A 6 -14.25 15.27 15.08
C PRO A 6 -15.07 14.08 15.55
N ILE A 7 -15.32 13.14 14.65
CA ILE A 7 -15.95 11.87 15.00
C ILE A 7 -14.92 11.02 15.77
N ARG A 8 -15.04 10.98 17.08
CA ARG A 8 -14.31 10.04 17.94
C ARG A 8 -15.15 8.76 18.03
N SER A 9 -14.96 7.82 17.13
CA SER A 9 -15.46 6.47 17.32
C SER A 9 -14.26 5.52 17.46
N LYS A 10 -14.11 4.91 18.62
CA LYS A 10 -13.29 3.72 18.85
C LYS A 10 -14.22 2.52 18.67
N GLU A 11 -14.21 1.90 17.52
CA GLU A 11 -14.80 0.59 17.37
C GLU A 11 -13.70 -0.46 17.60
N LEU A 12 -13.85 -1.23 18.65
CA LEU A 12 -12.98 -2.37 18.98
C LEU A 12 -13.63 -3.64 18.42
N PHE A 13 -13.02 -4.21 17.39
CA PHE A 13 -13.39 -5.52 16.89
C PHE A 13 -12.47 -6.57 17.47
N SER A 14 -13.03 -7.62 18.08
CA SER A 14 -12.26 -8.76 18.54
C SER A 14 -12.49 -9.97 17.64
N VAL A 15 -11.41 -10.58 17.17
CA VAL A 15 -11.46 -11.85 16.44
C VAL A 15 -10.66 -12.88 17.22
N SER A 16 -11.34 -13.96 17.65
CA SER A 16 -10.68 -15.09 18.29
C SER A 16 -10.03 -15.96 17.23
N PHE A 17 -8.71 -16.02 17.20
CA PHE A 17 -7.97 -16.80 16.20
C PHE A 17 -7.71 -18.24 16.62
N PHE A 18 -7.55 -18.45 17.93
CA PHE A 18 -7.45 -19.75 18.60
C PHE A 18 -8.23 -19.67 19.90
N ALA A 19 -8.58 -20.78 20.50
CA ALA A 19 -9.42 -20.83 21.71
C ALA A 19 -8.95 -19.97 22.89
N HIS A 20 -7.68 -19.50 22.85
CA HIS A 20 -7.03 -18.77 23.95
C HIS A 20 -6.57 -17.35 23.57
N TYR A 21 -6.65 -16.90 22.29
CA TYR A 21 -6.14 -15.59 21.88
C TYR A 21 -7.21 -14.76 21.22
N ARG A 22 -7.41 -13.54 21.74
CA ARG A 22 -8.28 -12.52 21.13
C ARG A 22 -7.41 -11.45 20.49
N ILE A 23 -7.53 -11.29 19.18
CA ILE A 23 -6.93 -10.17 18.45
C ILE A 23 -7.95 -9.03 18.42
N TYR A 24 -7.59 -7.90 19.00
CA TYR A 24 -8.43 -6.71 19.00
C TYR A 24 -8.04 -5.81 17.83
N PHE A 25 -9.03 -5.45 17.01
CA PHE A 25 -8.86 -4.45 15.96
C PHE A 25 -9.47 -3.14 16.45
N SER A 26 -8.67 -2.10 16.39
CA SER A 26 -9.16 -0.75 16.66
C SER A 26 -9.02 0.08 15.39
N VAL A 27 -10.12 0.60 14.90
CA VAL A 27 -10.10 1.60 13.83
C VAL A 27 -9.86 2.95 14.50
N ARG A 28 -8.68 3.53 14.28
CA ARG A 28 -8.39 4.89 14.70
C ARG A 28 -8.52 5.80 13.50
N PHE A 29 -9.42 6.78 13.56
CA PHE A 29 -9.42 7.90 12.65
C PHE A 29 -8.34 8.88 13.13
N LEU A 30 -7.22 8.92 12.41
CA LEU A 30 -6.21 9.94 12.63
C LEU A 30 -6.62 11.16 11.81
N PHE A 31 -6.84 12.28 12.49
CA PHE A 31 -7.02 13.56 11.82
C PHE A 31 -5.68 13.98 11.22
N PHE A 32 -5.57 13.86 9.91
CA PHE A 32 -4.47 14.48 9.20
C PHE A 32 -4.74 15.97 9.07
N PHE A 33 -3.70 16.78 9.23
CA PHE A 33 -3.76 18.19 8.86
C PHE A 33 -4.19 18.31 7.39
N GLN A 34 -4.91 19.37 7.09
CA GLN A 34 -5.35 19.60 5.72
C GLN A 34 -4.18 20.14 4.89
N LEU A 35 -3.88 19.52 3.74
CA LEU A 35 -2.83 19.97 2.83
C LEU A 35 -2.98 21.43 2.41
N LYS A 36 -4.22 21.92 2.34
CA LYS A 36 -4.51 23.33 2.08
C LYS A 36 -3.87 24.27 3.11
N ASN A 37 -3.78 23.87 4.38
CA ASN A 37 -3.22 24.70 5.46
C ASN A 37 -1.72 24.92 5.34
N VAL A 38 -1.03 24.06 4.58
CA VAL A 38 0.40 24.19 4.26
C VAL A 38 0.65 24.78 2.86
N GLY A 39 -0.37 25.41 2.29
CA GLY A 39 -0.27 26.14 1.03
C GLY A 39 -0.22 25.25 -0.22
N ILE A 40 -0.78 24.02 -0.15
CA ILE A 40 -0.90 23.15 -1.32
C ILE A 40 -2.15 23.54 -2.13
N ASN A 41 -1.97 23.71 -3.44
CA ASN A 41 -3.07 23.97 -4.35
C ASN A 41 -3.79 22.67 -4.72
N LEU A 42 -5.00 22.48 -4.24
CA LEU A 42 -5.78 21.26 -4.48
C LEU A 42 -6.51 21.22 -5.83
N ASN A 43 -6.55 22.32 -6.58
CA ASN A 43 -7.32 22.40 -7.83
C ASN A 43 -6.73 21.55 -8.97
N GLU A 44 -5.45 21.27 -8.93
CA GLU A 44 -4.74 20.44 -9.93
C GLU A 44 -4.37 19.05 -9.39
N PHE A 45 -5.01 18.63 -8.32
CA PHE A 45 -4.64 17.42 -7.61
C PHE A 45 -5.03 16.18 -8.38
N LYS A 46 -4.03 15.34 -8.66
CA LYS A 46 -4.20 13.99 -9.20
C LYS A 46 -3.75 12.97 -8.17
N ARG A 47 -4.21 11.75 -8.30
CA ARG A 47 -3.82 10.66 -7.41
C ARG A 47 -2.30 10.47 -7.35
N GLU A 48 -1.63 10.53 -8.50
CA GLU A 48 -0.19 10.41 -8.63
C GLU A 48 0.60 11.62 -8.10
N SER A 49 -0.10 12.70 -7.76
CA SER A 49 0.52 13.92 -7.20
C SER A 49 0.88 13.80 -5.73
N VAL A 50 0.36 12.80 -5.02
CA VAL A 50 0.61 12.62 -3.57
C VAL A 50 1.07 11.22 -3.28
N SER A 51 2.11 11.11 -2.46
CA SER A 51 2.54 9.85 -1.89
C SER A 51 2.79 9.96 -0.39
N MET A 52 2.48 8.89 0.33
CA MET A 52 2.77 8.71 1.74
C MET A 52 3.17 7.24 1.95
N GLU A 53 4.47 6.98 1.90
CA GLU A 53 5.04 5.63 2.00
C GLU A 53 5.33 5.22 3.45
N SER A 54 5.28 6.17 4.38
CA SER A 54 5.48 5.95 5.82
C SER A 54 4.74 6.99 6.64
N ASP A 55 4.80 6.87 7.95
CA ASP A 55 4.29 7.83 8.93
C ASP A 55 5.16 9.10 9.09
N LYS A 56 6.27 9.20 8.34
CA LYS A 56 7.23 10.30 8.51
C LYS A 56 7.02 11.45 7.52
N TYR A 57 6.74 11.12 6.26
CA TYR A 57 6.72 12.12 5.20
C TYR A 57 5.53 11.96 4.27
N ILE A 58 4.95 13.09 3.88
CA ILE A 58 4.07 13.19 2.73
C ILE A 58 4.84 13.95 1.65
N VAL A 59 4.81 13.44 0.43
CA VAL A 59 5.37 14.13 -0.73
C VAL A 59 4.23 14.51 -1.68
N VAL A 60 4.22 15.78 -2.06
CA VAL A 60 3.25 16.33 -3.01
C VAL A 60 3.99 16.86 -4.21
N ARG A 61 3.56 16.47 -5.40
CA ARG A 61 3.99 17.06 -6.65
C ARG A 61 2.99 18.15 -7.04
N GLU A 62 3.40 19.37 -7.01
CA GLU A 62 2.74 20.50 -7.66
C GLU A 62 3.44 20.73 -9.02
N LYS A 63 2.80 21.30 -9.98
CA LYS A 63 3.25 21.50 -11.37
C LYS A 63 4.78 21.36 -11.60
N ASN A 64 5.58 22.31 -11.13
CA ASN A 64 7.04 22.34 -11.26
C ASN A 64 7.75 22.26 -9.91
N ASP A 65 7.02 21.96 -8.85
CA ASP A 65 7.54 21.90 -7.49
C ASP A 65 7.24 20.55 -6.85
N MET A 66 8.13 20.12 -6.00
CA MET A 66 7.94 19.05 -5.05
C MET A 66 7.88 19.65 -3.65
N VAL A 67 6.89 19.21 -2.90
CA VAL A 67 6.67 19.63 -1.52
C VAL A 67 6.80 18.43 -0.61
N ILE A 68 7.75 18.49 0.33
CA ILE A 68 7.95 17.45 1.33
C ILE A 68 7.46 17.99 2.68
N ILE A 69 6.55 17.26 3.30
CA ILE A 69 5.93 17.60 4.55
C ILE A 69 6.34 16.56 5.59
N ASN A 70 6.91 17.01 6.71
CA ASN A 70 7.19 16.14 7.84
C ASN A 70 5.90 15.96 8.66
N VAL A 71 5.40 14.74 8.79
CA VAL A 71 4.15 14.42 9.50
C VAL A 71 4.23 14.77 10.99
N ALA A 72 5.41 14.62 11.60
CA ALA A 72 5.61 15.00 13.01
C ALA A 72 5.62 16.51 13.23
N ASN A 73 5.98 17.30 12.22
CA ASN A 73 5.93 18.76 12.26
C ASN A 73 5.43 19.33 10.93
N PRO A 74 4.12 19.29 10.67
CA PRO A 74 3.55 19.61 9.37
C PRO A 74 3.67 21.09 8.98
N ASN A 75 4.00 21.97 9.91
CA ASN A 75 4.25 23.39 9.61
C ASN A 75 5.62 23.62 8.94
N VAL A 76 6.52 22.65 9.02
CA VAL A 76 7.81 22.70 8.34
C VAL A 76 7.69 21.99 7.00
N VAL A 77 7.64 22.79 5.94
CA VAL A 77 7.45 22.35 4.56
C VAL A 77 8.71 22.66 3.77
N GLU A 78 9.26 21.67 3.11
CA GLU A 78 10.38 21.82 2.18
C GLU A 78 9.86 21.83 0.75
N ARG A 79 10.14 22.91 0.01
CA ARG A 79 9.79 23.04 -1.40
C ARG A 79 11.04 23.00 -2.27
N LYS A 80 11.00 22.24 -3.36
CA LYS A 80 12.09 22.14 -4.34
C LYS A 80 11.52 22.15 -5.75
N GLN A 81 12.16 22.89 -6.62
CA GLN A 81 11.85 22.83 -8.05
C GLN A 81 12.21 21.48 -8.63
N ILE A 82 11.35 20.98 -9.48
CA ILE A 82 11.54 19.74 -10.25
C ILE A 82 11.23 20.00 -11.71
N SER A 83 11.70 19.10 -12.59
CA SER A 83 11.34 19.14 -14.01
C SER A 83 9.83 18.86 -14.19
N ASP A 84 9.23 19.53 -15.14
CA ASP A 84 7.86 19.28 -15.61
C ASP A 84 7.67 17.87 -16.22
N GLU A 85 8.77 17.21 -16.61
CA GLU A 85 8.76 15.82 -17.05
C GLU A 85 8.45 14.80 -15.94
N VAL A 86 8.51 15.19 -14.66
CA VAL A 86 8.22 14.30 -13.54
C VAL A 86 6.71 14.04 -13.46
N LYS A 87 6.32 12.78 -13.50
CA LYS A 87 4.92 12.31 -13.40
C LYS A 87 4.51 12.08 -11.95
N SER A 88 5.32 11.35 -11.19
CA SER A 88 5.06 11.00 -9.79
C SER A 88 6.35 10.89 -8.98
N ILE A 89 6.21 11.03 -7.66
CA ILE A 89 7.33 11.00 -6.70
C ILE A 89 6.91 10.17 -5.51
N ILE A 90 7.78 9.27 -5.07
CA ILE A 90 7.61 8.53 -3.81
C ILE A 90 8.85 8.67 -2.95
N MET A 91 8.67 8.89 -1.65
CA MET A 91 9.77 9.04 -0.72
C MET A 91 10.05 7.73 0.01
N HIS A 92 11.32 7.42 0.19
CA HIS A 92 11.75 6.26 0.96
C HIS A 92 11.18 6.30 2.39
N PRO A 93 10.71 5.18 2.96
CA PRO A 93 10.03 5.16 4.25
C PRO A 93 10.82 5.73 5.43
N THR A 94 12.15 5.60 5.42
CA THR A 94 12.99 5.97 6.57
C THR A 94 14.16 6.90 6.24
N ARG A 95 14.58 6.97 4.98
CA ARG A 95 15.75 7.77 4.52
C ARG A 95 15.31 8.93 3.63
N ARG A 96 16.16 9.93 3.49
CA ARG A 96 15.93 11.06 2.57
C ARG A 96 16.33 10.70 1.13
N ILE A 97 15.68 9.66 0.62
CA ILE A 97 15.83 9.16 -0.74
C ILE A 97 14.48 9.31 -1.44
N LEU A 98 14.50 9.83 -2.65
CA LEU A 98 13.32 10.00 -3.49
C LEU A 98 13.43 9.11 -4.71
N ALA A 99 12.31 8.53 -5.10
CA ALA A 99 12.17 7.89 -6.40
C ALA A 99 11.20 8.70 -7.25
N PHE A 100 11.57 8.90 -8.51
CA PHE A 100 10.86 9.71 -9.49
C PHE A 100 10.45 8.87 -10.69
N GLU A 101 9.24 9.07 -11.15
CA GLU A 101 8.74 8.56 -12.43
C GLU A 101 8.53 9.73 -13.38
N SER A 102 9.07 9.65 -14.60
CA SER A 102 8.83 10.63 -15.65
C SER A 102 7.72 10.19 -16.60
N PHE A 103 7.12 11.16 -17.31
CA PHE A 103 6.15 10.87 -18.38
C PHE A 103 6.73 10.02 -19.54
N LYS A 104 8.05 9.92 -19.63
CA LYS A 104 8.76 9.07 -20.60
C LYS A 104 9.08 7.68 -20.06
N ASN A 105 8.35 7.21 -19.03
CA ASN A 105 8.55 5.93 -18.36
C ASN A 105 9.97 5.69 -17.81
N ARG A 106 10.67 6.77 -17.48
CA ARG A 106 11.97 6.69 -16.84
C ARG A 106 11.80 6.77 -15.33
N LEU A 107 12.31 5.78 -14.64
CA LEU A 107 12.42 5.76 -13.18
C LEU A 107 13.83 6.17 -12.79
N PHE A 108 13.98 6.97 -11.74
CA PHE A 108 15.28 7.25 -11.15
C PHE A 108 15.17 7.46 -9.65
N ILE A 109 16.25 7.15 -8.96
CA ILE A 109 16.37 7.23 -7.51
C ILE A 109 17.44 8.26 -7.18
N PHE A 110 17.13 9.15 -6.25
CA PHE A 110 17.96 10.28 -5.87
C PHE A 110 18.15 10.33 -4.36
N ASP A 111 19.39 10.38 -3.91
CA ASP A 111 19.75 10.61 -2.51
C ASP A 111 19.82 12.14 -2.27
N MET A 112 18.86 12.65 -1.50
CA MET A 112 18.78 14.07 -1.17
C MET A 112 19.89 14.55 -0.24
N HIS A 113 20.42 13.66 0.60
CA HIS A 113 21.48 14.01 1.54
C HIS A 113 22.82 14.18 0.83
N ARG A 114 23.13 13.25 -0.09
CA ARG A 114 24.36 13.28 -0.88
C ARG A 114 24.23 14.14 -2.13
N ASN A 115 23.03 14.55 -2.49
CA ASN A 115 22.70 15.29 -3.72
C ASN A 115 23.14 14.55 -5.00
N VAL A 116 22.93 13.23 -5.05
CA VAL A 116 23.35 12.38 -6.18
C VAL A 116 22.23 11.52 -6.70
N LYS A 117 22.19 11.31 -8.00
CA LYS A 117 21.37 10.30 -8.63
C LYS A 117 22.02 8.93 -8.42
N MET A 118 21.33 8.05 -7.70
CA MET A 118 21.81 6.72 -7.37
C MET A 118 21.63 5.74 -8.53
N LYS A 119 20.41 5.69 -9.08
CA LYS A 119 20.02 4.72 -10.12
C LYS A 119 19.06 5.35 -11.12
N ALA A 120 19.03 4.80 -12.32
CA ALA A 120 18.00 5.12 -13.32
C ALA A 120 17.70 3.90 -14.18
N PHE A 121 16.44 3.76 -14.58
CA PHE A 121 15.97 2.69 -15.45
C PHE A 121 14.85 3.21 -16.36
N THR A 122 14.82 2.78 -17.60
CA THR A 122 13.73 3.11 -18.53
C THR A 122 12.83 1.88 -18.71
N VAL A 123 11.60 2.00 -18.25
CA VAL A 123 10.61 0.92 -18.33
C VAL A 123 10.02 0.89 -19.74
N LYS A 124 10.01 -0.30 -20.37
CA LYS A 124 9.47 -0.47 -21.74
C LYS A 124 7.96 -0.22 -21.86
N LYS A 125 7.23 -0.23 -20.75
CA LYS A 125 5.77 -0.05 -20.67
C LYS A 125 5.45 0.95 -19.58
N GLU A 126 4.31 1.61 -19.71
CA GLU A 126 3.82 2.53 -18.66
C GLU A 126 3.71 1.85 -17.30
N VAL A 127 4.09 2.59 -16.26
CA VAL A 127 3.94 2.18 -14.87
C VAL A 127 2.56 2.63 -14.39
N ASP A 128 1.71 1.66 -14.04
CA ASP A 128 0.35 1.90 -13.54
C ASP A 128 0.34 2.21 -12.03
N PHE A 129 1.32 1.67 -11.31
CA PHE A 129 1.45 1.82 -9.86
C PHE A 129 2.86 1.49 -9.39
N TRP A 130 3.34 2.18 -8.37
CA TRP A 130 4.60 1.88 -7.71
C TRP A 130 4.58 2.29 -6.24
N THR A 131 5.41 1.66 -5.42
CA THR A 131 5.51 1.90 -3.98
C THR A 131 6.80 1.31 -3.43
N TRP A 132 7.27 1.79 -2.30
CA TRP A 132 8.27 1.10 -1.50
C TRP A 132 7.63 -0.10 -0.81
N ILE A 133 8.15 -1.30 -1.03
CA ILE A 133 7.70 -2.52 -0.34
C ILE A 133 8.47 -2.80 0.94
N ASP A 134 9.69 -2.36 0.98
CA ASP A 134 10.55 -2.34 2.17
C ASP A 134 11.59 -1.21 2.05
N SER A 135 12.56 -1.15 2.98
CA SER A 135 13.62 -0.12 3.00
C SER A 135 14.65 -0.24 1.87
N ASN A 136 14.62 -1.27 1.05
CA ASN A 136 15.60 -1.50 0.00
C ASN A 136 15.00 -1.79 -1.37
N THR A 137 13.67 -1.95 -1.46
CA THR A 137 13.03 -2.44 -2.67
C THR A 137 11.83 -1.59 -3.05
N ILE A 138 11.80 -1.15 -4.30
CA ILE A 138 10.61 -0.58 -4.94
C ILE A 138 9.89 -1.69 -5.71
N GLY A 139 8.60 -1.84 -5.49
CA GLY A 139 7.71 -2.62 -6.32
C GLY A 139 7.02 -1.72 -7.33
N PHE A 140 7.04 -2.07 -8.60
CA PHE A 140 6.24 -1.36 -9.59
C PHE A 140 5.47 -2.32 -10.51
N VAL A 141 4.32 -1.84 -10.95
CA VAL A 141 3.33 -2.59 -11.69
C VAL A 141 3.10 -1.94 -13.04
N THR A 142 3.26 -2.70 -14.09
CA THR A 142 2.85 -2.31 -15.45
C THR A 142 1.51 -2.96 -15.79
N LYS A 143 0.98 -2.69 -16.97
CA LYS A 143 -0.27 -3.30 -17.44
C LYS A 143 -0.26 -4.83 -17.43
N THR A 144 0.91 -5.45 -17.51
CA THR A 144 1.03 -6.91 -17.67
C THR A 144 1.85 -7.62 -16.61
N SER A 145 2.67 -6.90 -15.86
CA SER A 145 3.68 -7.54 -15.01
C SER A 145 3.99 -6.70 -13.77
N VAL A 146 4.51 -7.36 -12.76
CA VAL A 146 5.02 -6.78 -11.52
C VAL A 146 6.53 -6.95 -11.49
N TYR A 147 7.22 -5.92 -11.04
CA TYR A 147 8.68 -5.86 -10.97
C TYR A 147 9.14 -5.43 -9.59
N HIS A 148 10.31 -5.91 -9.19
CA HIS A 148 11.05 -5.42 -8.03
C HIS A 148 12.36 -4.78 -8.47
N TRP A 149 12.70 -3.66 -7.85
CA TRP A 149 13.92 -2.92 -8.10
C TRP A 149 14.61 -2.61 -6.78
N THR A 150 15.76 -3.22 -6.56
CA THR A 150 16.53 -3.09 -5.33
C THR A 150 17.45 -1.88 -5.34
N LEU A 151 17.71 -1.30 -4.17
CA LEU A 151 18.63 -0.17 -4.01
C LEU A 151 20.09 -0.60 -3.89
N ASN A 152 20.34 -1.77 -3.32
CA ASN A 152 21.66 -2.13 -2.78
C ASN A 152 22.67 -2.61 -3.83
N ASP A 153 22.22 -2.82 -5.04
CA ASP A 153 23.06 -3.27 -6.16
C ASP A 153 22.78 -2.46 -7.42
N ASP A 154 23.62 -2.56 -8.41
CA ASP A 154 23.44 -1.91 -9.70
C ASP A 154 22.51 -2.71 -10.65
N SER A 155 21.79 -3.70 -10.14
CA SER A 155 20.90 -4.53 -10.93
C SER A 155 19.74 -3.75 -11.51
N GLU A 156 19.29 -4.20 -12.67
CA GLU A 156 18.04 -3.76 -13.28
C GLU A 156 16.83 -4.34 -12.55
N PRO A 157 15.63 -3.75 -12.72
CA PRO A 157 14.40 -4.31 -12.17
C PRO A 157 14.15 -5.75 -12.64
N THR A 158 13.88 -6.64 -11.72
CA THR A 158 13.56 -8.04 -12.02
C THR A 158 12.05 -8.25 -12.08
N LYS A 159 11.59 -8.95 -13.12
CA LYS A 159 10.19 -9.34 -13.23
C LYS A 159 9.87 -10.42 -12.20
N LEU A 160 8.90 -10.13 -11.32
CA LEU A 160 8.47 -11.05 -10.28
C LEU A 160 7.32 -11.95 -10.73
N SER A 161 6.28 -11.37 -11.33
CA SER A 161 5.07 -12.10 -11.70
C SER A 161 4.33 -11.44 -12.87
N THR A 162 3.39 -12.20 -13.43
CA THR A 162 2.45 -11.69 -14.43
C THR A 162 1.20 -11.17 -13.73
N ARG A 163 0.75 -9.99 -14.14
CA ARG A 163 -0.52 -9.42 -13.69
C ARG A 163 -1.68 -10.16 -14.35
N SER A 164 -2.64 -10.60 -13.55
CA SER A 164 -3.84 -11.29 -14.04
C SER A 164 -4.63 -10.44 -15.05
N LEU A 165 -5.24 -11.11 -16.01
CA LEU A 165 -6.15 -10.47 -16.98
C LEU A 165 -7.26 -9.69 -16.30
N SER A 166 -7.82 -10.23 -15.21
CA SER A 166 -8.88 -9.59 -14.41
C SER A 166 -8.46 -8.26 -13.78
N LEU A 167 -7.15 -8.02 -13.62
CA LEU A 167 -6.60 -6.78 -13.07
C LEU A 167 -6.17 -5.78 -14.16
N ARG A 168 -6.00 -6.19 -15.41
CA ARG A 168 -5.44 -5.31 -16.46
C ARG A 168 -6.26 -4.05 -16.74
N SER A 169 -7.58 -4.14 -16.58
CA SER A 169 -8.51 -3.01 -16.77
C SER A 169 -8.85 -2.28 -15.47
N LYS A 170 -8.15 -2.59 -14.37
CA LYS A 170 -8.42 -2.02 -13.04
C LYS A 170 -7.35 -1.01 -12.64
N LEU A 171 -7.78 0.01 -11.91
CA LEU A 171 -6.89 0.92 -11.23
C LEU A 171 -6.22 0.18 -10.07
N ILE A 172 -4.90 0.05 -10.11
CA ILE A 172 -4.15 -0.54 -9.00
C ILE A 172 -4.15 0.43 -7.83
N THR A 173 -4.55 -0.05 -6.67
CA THR A 173 -4.65 0.74 -5.45
C THR A 173 -3.62 0.35 -4.42
N ASN A 174 -3.13 -0.89 -4.45
CA ASN A 174 -2.20 -1.38 -3.45
C ASN A 174 -1.32 -2.51 -3.98
N TYR A 175 -0.08 -2.53 -3.53
CA TYR A 175 0.87 -3.61 -3.71
C TYR A 175 1.66 -3.80 -2.40
N LYS A 176 1.69 -5.00 -1.86
CA LYS A 176 2.39 -5.33 -0.60
C LYS A 176 3.12 -6.66 -0.73
N ALA A 177 4.18 -6.80 0.07
CA ALA A 177 4.94 -8.05 0.24
C ALA A 177 4.93 -8.47 1.71
N THR A 178 5.10 -9.77 1.97
CA THR A 178 5.47 -10.26 3.31
C THR A 178 6.91 -9.90 3.62
N ALA A 179 7.26 -9.74 4.90
CA ALA A 179 8.61 -9.40 5.34
C ALA A 179 9.67 -10.42 4.89
N ASP A 180 9.28 -11.70 4.75
CA ASP A 180 10.15 -12.77 4.24
C ASP A 180 10.21 -12.84 2.70
N GLY A 181 9.51 -11.93 2.00
CA GLY A 181 9.47 -11.84 0.55
C GLY A 181 8.86 -13.05 -0.17
N LYS A 182 8.12 -13.91 0.54
CA LYS A 182 7.54 -15.12 -0.06
C LYS A 182 6.19 -14.88 -0.72
N PHE A 183 5.38 -13.99 -0.17
CA PHE A 183 4.05 -13.67 -0.69
C PHE A 183 3.95 -12.21 -1.09
N PHE A 184 3.18 -11.96 -2.13
CA PHE A 184 2.88 -10.63 -2.67
C PHE A 184 1.39 -10.53 -2.95
N LEU A 185 0.82 -9.37 -2.68
CA LEU A 185 -0.55 -9.07 -3.06
C LEU A 185 -0.62 -7.81 -3.92
N LEU A 186 -1.50 -7.84 -4.90
CA LEU A 186 -1.84 -6.73 -5.78
C LEU A 186 -3.34 -6.53 -5.75
N VAL A 187 -3.79 -5.32 -5.42
CA VAL A 187 -5.21 -4.97 -5.39
C VAL A 187 -5.52 -3.96 -6.48
N GLY A 188 -6.60 -4.21 -7.19
CA GLY A 188 -7.12 -3.27 -8.19
C GLY A 188 -8.62 -3.12 -8.10
N VAL A 189 -9.10 -1.91 -8.37
CA VAL A 189 -10.52 -1.56 -8.35
C VAL A 189 -10.99 -1.03 -9.71
N LYS A 190 -12.28 -1.20 -10.00
CA LYS A 190 -12.93 -0.69 -11.21
C LYS A 190 -14.38 -0.33 -10.89
N SER A 191 -14.87 0.74 -11.47
CA SER A 191 -16.30 1.00 -11.49
C SER A 191 -17.00 0.04 -12.45
N LYS A 192 -18.07 -0.61 -12.00
CA LYS A 192 -18.95 -1.46 -12.80
C LYS A 192 -20.38 -1.21 -12.33
N ASP A 193 -21.25 -0.80 -13.25
CA ASP A 193 -22.68 -0.55 -12.99
C ASP A 193 -22.94 0.38 -11.77
N GLY A 194 -22.12 1.45 -11.65
CA GLY A 194 -22.18 2.40 -10.54
C GLY A 194 -21.56 1.90 -9.22
N GLN A 195 -21.15 0.64 -9.16
CA GLN A 195 -20.49 0.07 -8.00
C GLN A 195 -18.99 -0.09 -8.22
N THR A 196 -18.21 0.03 -7.16
CA THR A 196 -16.78 -0.28 -7.22
C THR A 196 -16.54 -1.74 -6.92
N VAL A 197 -15.96 -2.44 -7.86
CA VAL A 197 -15.56 -3.86 -7.74
C VAL A 197 -14.06 -3.93 -7.52
N GLY A 198 -13.63 -4.63 -6.46
CA GLY A 198 -12.23 -4.86 -6.13
C GLY A 198 -11.81 -6.30 -6.39
N ILE A 199 -10.61 -6.50 -6.91
CA ILE A 199 -9.99 -7.83 -7.05
C ILE A 199 -8.58 -7.76 -6.46
N MET A 200 -8.23 -8.78 -5.72
CA MET A 200 -6.90 -9.01 -5.19
C MET A 200 -6.27 -10.26 -5.83
N GLN A 201 -5.06 -10.10 -6.31
CA GLN A 201 -4.20 -11.17 -6.78
C GLN A 201 -3.14 -11.45 -5.72
N ILE A 202 -2.99 -12.70 -5.33
CA ILE A 202 -1.90 -13.16 -4.47
C ILE A 202 -0.95 -14.01 -5.29
N CYS A 203 0.35 -13.73 -5.13
CA CYS A 203 1.42 -14.49 -5.78
C CYS A 203 2.39 -15.01 -4.74
N THR A 204 3.02 -16.14 -5.04
CA THR A 204 4.25 -16.58 -4.36
C THR A 204 5.44 -16.34 -5.28
N LYS A 205 6.62 -16.14 -4.70
CA LYS A 205 7.87 -16.00 -5.45
C LYS A 205 8.15 -17.22 -6.32
N GLU A 206 7.80 -18.41 -5.82
CA GLU A 206 8.11 -19.68 -6.46
C GLU A 206 7.13 -20.10 -7.55
N ARG A 207 5.84 -19.77 -7.41
CA ARG A 207 4.76 -20.32 -8.24
C ARG A 207 4.00 -19.28 -9.08
N GLY A 208 4.35 -18.00 -9.00
CA GLY A 208 3.61 -16.94 -9.69
C GLY A 208 2.22 -16.69 -9.07
N VAL A 209 1.18 -16.48 -9.92
CA VAL A 209 -0.18 -16.22 -9.46
C VAL A 209 -0.77 -17.47 -8.82
N THR A 210 -1.12 -17.39 -7.54
CA THR A 210 -1.69 -18.51 -6.79
C THR A 210 -3.19 -18.41 -6.63
N HIS A 211 -3.70 -17.21 -6.35
CA HIS A 211 -5.12 -16.98 -6.09
C HIS A 211 -5.59 -15.61 -6.55
N LEU A 212 -6.82 -15.59 -7.07
CA LEU A 212 -7.62 -14.38 -7.26
C LEU A 212 -8.80 -14.41 -6.32
N MET A 213 -9.12 -13.27 -5.70
CA MET A 213 -10.28 -13.13 -4.83
C MET A 213 -10.84 -11.71 -4.88
N ASP A 214 -12.12 -11.58 -4.55
CA ASP A 214 -12.75 -10.28 -4.43
C ASP A 214 -12.26 -9.62 -3.14
N ALA A 215 -11.68 -8.43 -3.27
CA ALA A 215 -11.23 -7.59 -2.17
C ALA A 215 -10.99 -6.16 -2.66
N HIS A 216 -11.26 -5.18 -1.80
CA HIS A 216 -11.00 -3.76 -2.07
C HIS A 216 -9.69 -3.28 -1.44
N ALA A 217 -9.27 -3.90 -0.36
CA ALA A 217 -7.99 -3.65 0.29
C ALA A 217 -7.45 -4.93 0.93
N GLY A 218 -6.13 -5.00 1.08
CA GLY A 218 -5.45 -6.12 1.71
C GLY A 218 -4.08 -5.74 2.25
N CYS A 219 -3.62 -6.50 3.23
CA CYS A 219 -2.27 -6.40 3.78
C CYS A 219 -1.83 -7.74 4.36
N PHE A 220 -0.53 -7.83 4.63
CA PHE A 220 0.04 -8.92 5.38
C PHE A 220 0.32 -8.49 6.82
N ALA A 221 0.27 -9.44 7.74
CA ALA A 221 0.70 -9.31 9.10
C ALA A 221 1.49 -10.54 9.52
N GLN A 222 2.35 -10.37 10.51
CA GLN A 222 2.98 -11.48 11.19
C GLN A 222 2.44 -11.58 12.61
N PHE A 223 2.15 -12.79 13.05
CA PHE A 223 1.69 -13.06 14.39
C PHE A 223 2.58 -14.13 15.01
N LYS A 224 3.17 -13.85 16.17
CA LYS A 224 3.95 -14.79 16.93
C LYS A 224 3.11 -15.29 18.11
N MET A 225 2.84 -16.59 18.12
CA MET A 225 2.18 -17.21 19.26
C MET A 225 3.17 -17.34 20.42
N GLU A 226 2.66 -17.17 21.63
CA GLU A 226 3.43 -17.45 22.85
C GLU A 226 3.88 -18.91 22.86
N GLY A 227 5.15 -19.13 23.16
CA GLY A 227 5.77 -20.47 23.10
C GLY A 227 6.14 -20.96 21.69
N SER A 228 5.84 -20.21 20.62
CA SER A 228 6.26 -20.56 19.26
C SER A 228 7.53 -19.81 18.86
N SER A 229 8.51 -20.52 18.30
CA SER A 229 9.74 -19.90 17.76
C SER A 229 9.48 -19.17 16.44
N ASN A 230 8.50 -19.59 15.64
CA ASN A 230 8.26 -19.08 14.29
C ASN A 230 6.98 -18.24 14.21
N PRO A 231 7.03 -17.02 13.66
CA PRO A 231 5.84 -16.23 13.39
C PRO A 231 5.02 -16.86 12.25
N ILE A 232 3.70 -16.72 12.33
CA ILE A 232 2.78 -17.09 11.25
C ILE A 232 2.51 -15.85 10.38
N ASN A 233 2.54 -16.04 9.06
CA ASN A 233 2.11 -15.02 8.13
C ASN A 233 0.58 -15.03 7.99
N LEU A 234 -0.03 -13.88 8.15
CA LEU A 234 -1.46 -13.67 8.01
C LEU A 234 -1.73 -12.80 6.80
N LEU A 235 -2.77 -13.14 6.05
CA LEU A 235 -3.41 -12.29 5.06
C LEU A 235 -4.66 -11.68 5.65
N CYS A 236 -4.72 -10.36 5.70
CA CYS A 236 -5.90 -9.60 6.09
C CYS A 236 -6.44 -8.88 4.86
N TYR A 237 -7.75 -9.00 4.60
CA TYR A 237 -8.38 -8.30 3.49
C TYR A 237 -9.82 -7.93 3.78
N SER A 238 -10.27 -6.85 3.15
CA SER A 238 -11.62 -6.36 3.29
C SER A 238 -12.36 -6.34 1.96
N LEU A 239 -13.63 -6.70 2.02
CA LEU A 239 -14.56 -6.68 0.90
C LEU A 239 -15.79 -5.87 1.30
N ARG A 240 -16.12 -4.82 0.54
CA ARG A 240 -17.43 -4.16 0.62
C ARG A 240 -18.44 -4.98 -0.14
N LYS A 241 -19.51 -5.39 0.51
CA LYS A 241 -20.61 -6.19 -0.08
C LYS A 241 -21.75 -5.30 -0.59
N SER A 242 -22.04 -4.24 0.15
CA SER A 242 -23.06 -3.24 -0.17
C SER A 242 -22.66 -1.86 0.37
N ASP A 243 -23.54 -0.89 0.27
CA ASP A 243 -23.30 0.45 0.83
C ASP A 243 -23.22 0.48 2.35
N LYS A 244 -23.73 -0.54 3.01
CA LYS A 244 -23.77 -0.63 4.48
C LYS A 244 -23.01 -1.83 5.04
N GLU A 245 -22.64 -2.79 4.20
CA GLU A 245 -22.05 -4.04 4.66
C GLU A 245 -20.66 -4.28 4.10
N GLY A 246 -19.77 -4.70 4.96
CA GLY A 246 -18.44 -5.14 4.61
C GLY A 246 -18.02 -6.40 5.34
N LYS A 247 -17.00 -7.04 4.83
CA LYS A 247 -16.40 -8.22 5.40
C LYS A 247 -14.90 -8.05 5.53
N LEU A 248 -14.41 -8.18 6.76
CA LEU A 248 -12.99 -8.33 7.04
C LEU A 248 -12.67 -9.82 7.17
N THR A 249 -11.68 -10.28 6.47
CA THR A 249 -11.23 -11.67 6.54
C THR A 249 -9.75 -11.71 6.91
N ILE A 250 -9.42 -12.60 7.84
CA ILE A 250 -8.06 -12.92 8.23
C ILE A 250 -7.83 -14.40 7.92
N LYS A 251 -6.76 -14.69 7.20
CA LYS A 251 -6.40 -16.03 6.77
C LYS A 251 -4.93 -16.29 7.05
N GLU A 252 -4.63 -17.46 7.62
CA GLU A 252 -3.25 -17.91 7.74
C GLU A 252 -2.70 -18.26 6.35
N LEU A 253 -1.48 -17.77 6.06
CA LEU A 253 -0.75 -18.13 4.85
C LEU A 253 0.21 -19.28 5.19
N LYS A 254 -0.03 -20.43 4.58
CA LYS A 254 0.89 -21.57 4.62
C LYS A 254 1.51 -21.77 3.26
N THR A 255 2.80 -22.06 3.23
CA THR A 255 3.41 -22.67 2.05
C THR A 255 2.73 -24.02 1.82
N PRO A 256 2.34 -24.36 0.58
CA PRO A 256 1.58 -25.57 0.33
C PRO A 256 2.46 -26.81 0.56
N THR A 257 2.45 -27.32 1.76
CA THR A 257 2.98 -28.65 2.12
C THR A 257 1.81 -29.45 2.69
N GLY A 258 1.14 -30.22 1.83
CA GLY A 258 0.09 -31.16 2.21
C GLY A 258 -1.33 -30.57 2.33
N ASN A 259 -2.31 -31.47 2.44
CA ASN A 259 -3.77 -31.20 2.52
C ASN A 259 -4.26 -30.53 3.82
N LYS A 260 -3.53 -29.57 4.37
CA LYS A 260 -3.97 -28.89 5.60
C LYS A 260 -4.91 -27.75 5.30
N GLN A 261 -6.10 -27.84 5.89
CA GLN A 261 -7.12 -26.79 5.89
C GLN A 261 -6.59 -25.49 6.50
N TYR A 262 -6.67 -24.39 5.74
CA TYR A 262 -6.24 -23.07 6.23
C TYR A 262 -7.22 -22.56 7.28
N THR A 263 -6.70 -22.05 8.39
CA THR A 263 -7.51 -21.34 9.37
C THR A 263 -7.98 -20.02 8.78
N LYS A 264 -9.28 -19.84 8.64
CA LYS A 264 -9.90 -18.63 8.13
C LYS A 264 -10.90 -18.11 9.16
N LYS A 265 -10.80 -16.85 9.51
CA LYS A 265 -11.78 -16.12 10.33
C LYS A 265 -12.28 -14.92 9.55
N SER A 266 -13.57 -14.64 9.69
CA SER A 266 -14.20 -13.49 9.05
C SER A 266 -15.12 -12.79 10.04
N VAL A 267 -15.15 -11.46 9.94
CA VAL A 267 -16.07 -10.61 10.71
C VAL A 267 -16.79 -9.73 9.71
N ASP A 268 -18.10 -9.67 9.83
CA ASP A 268 -18.92 -8.70 9.12
C ASP A 268 -18.90 -7.38 9.90
N PHE A 269 -18.83 -6.27 9.21
CA PHE A 269 -18.85 -4.95 9.81
C PHE A 269 -19.64 -3.96 8.95
N VAL A 270 -20.12 -2.89 9.59
CA VAL A 270 -20.89 -1.86 8.92
C VAL A 270 -19.94 -0.88 8.25
N TYR A 271 -20.10 -0.68 6.94
CA TYR A 271 -19.40 0.36 6.19
C TYR A 271 -20.20 1.65 6.26
N SER A 272 -19.74 2.62 7.03
CA SER A 272 -20.34 3.96 7.06
C SER A 272 -19.58 4.99 6.19
N TYR A 273 -18.38 4.67 5.69
CA TYR A 273 -17.42 5.67 5.18
C TYR A 273 -16.74 5.32 3.85
N GLY A 274 -17.46 4.71 2.92
CA GLY A 274 -16.90 4.49 1.59
C GLY A 274 -16.11 3.20 1.41
N ILE A 275 -15.22 3.15 0.41
CA ILE A 275 -14.50 1.95 0.01
C ILE A 275 -13.09 1.99 0.57
N PRO A 276 -12.61 0.95 1.27
CA PRO A 276 -11.23 0.89 1.72
C PRO A 276 -10.30 0.76 0.51
N LEU A 277 -9.38 1.68 0.35
CA LEU A 277 -8.38 1.66 -0.72
C LEU A 277 -7.04 1.11 -0.25
N SER A 278 -6.79 1.13 1.05
CA SER A 278 -5.57 0.61 1.66
C SER A 278 -5.87 0.03 3.04
N MET A 279 -5.06 -0.93 3.47
CA MET A 279 -5.14 -1.57 4.77
C MET A 279 -3.73 -1.73 5.34
N GLN A 280 -3.62 -1.51 6.64
CA GLN A 280 -2.40 -1.75 7.41
C GLN A 280 -2.77 -2.39 8.73
N VAL A 281 -1.95 -3.32 9.21
CA VAL A 281 -2.08 -3.90 10.55
C VAL A 281 -1.07 -3.22 11.47
N CYS A 282 -1.59 -2.61 12.53
CA CYS A 282 -0.78 -2.10 13.63
C CYS A 282 -0.87 -3.12 14.77
N LEU A 283 0.21 -3.81 15.07
CA LEU A 283 0.31 -4.69 16.22
C LEU A 283 0.61 -3.81 17.45
N HIS A 284 -0.40 -3.49 18.23
CA HIS A 284 -0.19 -2.96 19.58
C HIS A 284 -0.11 -4.15 20.53
N THR A 285 1.06 -4.37 21.08
CA THR A 285 1.21 -5.23 22.27
C THR A 285 0.47 -4.51 23.39
N ILE A 286 -0.67 -5.04 23.80
CA ILE A 286 -1.32 -4.63 25.04
C ILE A 286 -0.57 -5.37 26.14
N LEU A 287 0.24 -4.63 26.88
CA LEU A 287 0.79 -5.07 28.16
C LEU A 287 -0.33 -5.16 29.20
#